data_dbf3ab737682474b7f378538c48e06a8
#
_entry.id   dbf3ab737682474b7f378538c48e06a8
#
_cell.length_a   1.000
_cell.length_b   1.000
_cell.length_c   1.000
_cell.angle_alpha   90.00
_cell.angle_beta   90.00
_cell.angle_gamma   90.00
#
_symmetry.space_group_name_H-M   'P 1'
#
loop_
_entity.id
_entity.type
_entity.pdbx_description
1 polymer ?
#
loop_
_entity_poly.entity_id
_entity_poly.type
_entity_poly.pdbx_seq_one_letter_code
_entity_poly.pdbx_strand_id
1 'polypeptide(L)'
;MANTILIGAQWGDEGKGKIIDVLTARADIVVRSQGGNNAGHTVIHRGAKYILHLIPSGILRRGKICVIGNGVVVDPLALLGEIDGLRKLGVKIGRNLLISNCAHLVLPYHRLLDEQRELLKGRARIGTTKRGIGPAYGDKAARTGLRISDLMQPIVFSKKLQAKVLENNRILQALGAKPISFREVNESYLAVGEKLRPFIGNTVVYLHRALERGKEILFEGAQGTFLDIDHGTYPYVTSSNTTAGGACTGTGVPPHRMDRVVGVMKAYTTRVGEGALPTEDRQFTERLHGLGREFGATTGRKRRCGWFDAVATHYATMINGIDELAITNLDGLDDIDPIDVCVAYRLNGKRLNVPPSDAAQLANCKPVYKQVRGWNKSTRSARKFSQLPLAAQNYVKYISEITGAKLSMISVGPERRDTIIL
;
A
#
# COMPACT_ATOMS: atom_id res chain seq x y z
N MET A 1 -17.82 18.55 2.60
CA MET A 1 -17.49 17.30 1.91
C MET A 1 -15.98 17.23 1.82
N ALA A 2 -15.37 16.12 2.25
CA ALA A 2 -13.92 16.09 2.49
C ALA A 2 -13.22 15.09 1.55
N ASN A 3 -12.28 15.59 0.74
CA ASN A 3 -11.34 14.76 -0.01
C ASN A 3 -10.35 14.14 0.98
N THR A 4 -10.39 12.83 1.09
CA THR A 4 -9.64 12.09 2.11
C THR A 4 -8.49 11.31 1.50
N ILE A 5 -7.29 11.48 2.04
CA ILE A 5 -6.15 10.60 1.73
C ILE A 5 -6.09 9.54 2.83
N LEU A 6 -5.99 8.26 2.45
CA LEU A 6 -5.75 7.17 3.37
C LEU A 6 -4.39 6.55 3.09
N ILE A 7 -3.52 6.54 4.10
CA ILE A 7 -2.16 5.99 4.01
C ILE A 7 -1.91 4.95 5.10
N GLY A 8 -0.90 4.08 4.89
CA GLY A 8 -0.34 3.25 5.95
C GLY A 8 0.72 4.02 6.72
N ALA A 9 0.62 4.02 8.04
CA ALA A 9 1.55 4.75 8.91
C ALA A 9 2.73 3.89 9.42
N GLN A 10 2.86 2.65 8.95
CA GLN A 10 3.89 1.69 9.34
C GLN A 10 4.62 1.13 8.10
N TRP A 11 4.96 -0.15 8.08
CA TRP A 11 5.67 -0.83 6.99
C TRP A 11 4.75 -1.57 6.01
N GLY A 12 3.55 -1.09 5.81
CA GLY A 12 2.53 -1.76 5.00
C GLY A 12 1.78 -2.84 5.79
N ASP A 13 0.80 -3.44 5.12
CA ASP A 13 -0.04 -4.50 5.68
C ASP A 13 -0.84 -4.12 6.95
N GLU A 14 -1.07 -2.81 7.16
CA GLU A 14 -1.81 -2.26 8.31
C GLU A 14 -3.32 -2.58 8.27
N GLY A 15 -3.80 -3.32 7.28
CA GLY A 15 -5.24 -3.60 7.15
C GLY A 15 -6.02 -2.48 6.46
N LYS A 16 -5.36 -1.65 5.66
CA LYS A 16 -5.95 -0.53 4.90
C LYS A 16 -7.18 -0.93 4.09
N GLY A 17 -7.16 -2.09 3.43
CA GLY A 17 -8.26 -2.51 2.55
C GLY A 17 -9.63 -2.47 3.22
N LYS A 18 -9.73 -2.88 4.50
CA LYS A 18 -10.97 -2.81 5.27
C LYS A 18 -11.35 -1.36 5.59
N ILE A 19 -10.40 -0.52 6.01
CA ILE A 19 -10.67 0.89 6.33
C ILE A 19 -11.08 1.66 5.07
N ILE A 20 -10.44 1.38 3.93
CA ILE A 20 -10.86 1.92 2.63
C ILE A 20 -12.30 1.54 2.32
N ASP A 21 -12.66 0.26 2.49
CA ASP A 21 -14.02 -0.19 2.25
C ASP A 21 -15.05 0.51 3.17
N VAL A 22 -14.70 0.78 4.42
CA VAL A 22 -15.54 1.58 5.34
C VAL A 22 -15.71 3.00 4.82
N LEU A 23 -14.61 3.70 4.49
CA LEU A 23 -14.63 5.09 4.03
C LEU A 23 -15.26 5.25 2.63
N THR A 24 -15.14 4.25 1.77
CA THR A 24 -15.76 4.24 0.45
C THR A 24 -17.29 4.41 0.49
N ALA A 25 -17.93 4.10 1.62
CA ALA A 25 -19.38 4.33 1.77
C ALA A 25 -19.76 5.80 1.48
N ARG A 26 -18.94 6.74 1.91
CA ARG A 26 -19.16 8.19 1.79
C ARG A 26 -18.55 8.77 0.51
N ALA A 27 -17.45 8.23 -0.01
CA ALA A 27 -16.79 8.75 -1.21
C ALA A 27 -17.60 8.46 -2.49
N ASP A 28 -17.59 9.37 -3.46
CA ASP A 28 -18.09 9.17 -4.82
C ASP A 28 -17.06 8.46 -5.71
N ILE A 29 -15.79 8.80 -5.51
CA ILE A 29 -14.66 8.34 -6.32
C ILE A 29 -13.58 7.77 -5.42
N VAL A 30 -13.00 6.64 -5.82
CA VAL A 30 -11.84 6.03 -5.16
C VAL A 30 -10.66 5.99 -6.12
N VAL A 31 -9.52 6.52 -5.73
CA VAL A 31 -8.37 6.72 -6.61
C VAL A 31 -7.13 6.01 -6.07
N ARG A 32 -6.49 5.18 -6.88
CA ARG A 32 -5.13 4.70 -6.65
C ARG A 32 -4.14 5.69 -7.26
N SER A 33 -3.23 6.20 -6.47
CA SER A 33 -2.29 7.26 -6.87
C SER A 33 -0.87 6.77 -7.11
N GLN A 34 -0.47 5.60 -6.59
CA GLN A 34 0.90 5.12 -6.64
C GLN A 34 0.98 3.59 -6.52
N GLY A 35 2.21 3.04 -6.69
CA GLY A 35 2.46 1.60 -6.65
C GLY A 35 2.08 0.93 -7.98
N GLY A 36 1.78 -0.34 -7.90
CA GLY A 36 1.38 -1.18 -9.02
C GLY A 36 0.71 -2.45 -8.53
N ASN A 37 0.82 -3.54 -9.28
CA ASN A 37 0.27 -4.84 -8.91
C ASN A 37 1.04 -5.57 -7.79
N ASN A 38 2.04 -4.91 -7.17
CA ASN A 38 2.68 -5.35 -5.93
C ASN A 38 1.82 -5.11 -4.68
N ALA A 39 0.82 -4.25 -4.75
CA ALA A 39 -0.16 -4.07 -3.68
C ALA A 39 -1.16 -5.24 -3.63
N GLY A 40 -1.71 -5.50 -2.43
CA GLY A 40 -2.75 -6.50 -2.23
C GLY A 40 -3.72 -6.03 -1.14
N HIS A 41 -4.84 -5.41 -1.54
CA HIS A 41 -5.87 -4.98 -0.61
C HIS A 41 -6.94 -6.07 -0.47
N THR A 42 -6.97 -6.71 0.69
CA THR A 42 -8.01 -7.69 1.00
C THR A 42 -9.24 -6.98 1.52
N VAL A 43 -10.38 -7.24 0.88
CA VAL A 43 -11.71 -6.76 1.29
C VAL A 43 -12.63 -7.96 1.44
N ILE A 44 -13.32 -8.05 2.59
CA ILE A 44 -14.38 -9.04 2.79
C ILE A 44 -15.72 -8.34 2.57
N HIS A 45 -16.43 -8.73 1.51
CA HIS A 45 -17.72 -8.16 1.18
C HIS A 45 -18.76 -9.27 1.01
N ARG A 46 -19.83 -9.22 1.82
CA ARG A 46 -20.92 -10.23 1.83
C ARG A 46 -20.41 -11.68 1.99
N GLY A 47 -19.43 -11.88 2.86
CA GLY A 47 -18.83 -13.18 3.12
C GLY A 47 -17.80 -13.65 2.08
N ALA A 48 -17.69 -12.98 0.93
CA ALA A 48 -16.69 -13.28 -0.08
C ALA A 48 -15.41 -12.45 0.14
N LYS A 49 -14.24 -13.09 -0.06
CA LYS A 49 -12.92 -12.44 0.05
C LYS A 49 -12.45 -12.01 -1.34
N TYR A 50 -12.15 -10.72 -1.48
CA TYR A 50 -11.56 -10.13 -2.68
C TYR A 50 -10.14 -9.65 -2.38
N ILE A 51 -9.23 -9.91 -3.30
CA ILE A 51 -7.85 -9.39 -3.24
C ILE A 51 -7.64 -8.51 -4.45
N LEU A 52 -7.53 -7.20 -4.22
CA LEU A 52 -7.38 -6.19 -5.27
C LEU A 52 -5.93 -5.73 -5.35
N HIS A 53 -5.41 -5.64 -6.57
CA HIS A 53 -4.01 -5.29 -6.83
C HIS A 53 -3.85 -3.91 -7.46
N LEU A 54 -4.47 -3.67 -8.60
CA LEU A 54 -4.44 -2.41 -9.35
C LEU A 54 -5.73 -1.63 -9.21
N ILE A 55 -6.86 -2.33 -9.21
CA ILE A 55 -8.18 -1.71 -9.20
C ILE A 55 -8.49 -1.18 -7.79
N PRO A 56 -8.93 0.09 -7.65
CA PRO A 56 -9.33 0.63 -6.35
C PRO A 56 -10.46 -0.16 -5.70
N SER A 57 -10.45 -0.26 -4.37
CA SER A 57 -11.39 -1.07 -3.60
C SER A 57 -12.85 -0.64 -3.75
N GLY A 58 -13.09 0.60 -4.18
CA GLY A 58 -14.41 1.13 -4.50
C GLY A 58 -15.19 0.36 -5.57
N ILE A 59 -14.50 -0.43 -6.40
CA ILE A 59 -15.11 -1.20 -7.50
C ILE A 59 -16.14 -2.23 -6.98
N LEU A 60 -16.01 -2.66 -5.74
CA LEU A 60 -16.93 -3.60 -5.10
C LEU A 60 -18.26 -2.96 -4.67
N ARG A 61 -18.39 -1.62 -4.79
CA ARG A 61 -19.60 -0.89 -4.39
C ARG A 61 -20.30 -0.28 -5.59
N ARG A 62 -21.62 -0.43 -5.65
CA ARG A 62 -22.45 0.20 -6.69
C ARG A 62 -22.38 1.73 -6.60
N GLY A 63 -22.38 2.39 -7.74
CA GLY A 63 -22.42 3.85 -7.86
C GLY A 63 -21.11 4.56 -7.57
N LYS A 64 -20.02 3.84 -7.29
CA LYS A 64 -18.68 4.42 -7.11
C LYS A 64 -17.88 4.37 -8.39
N ILE A 65 -17.07 5.40 -8.61
CA ILE A 65 -16.12 5.46 -9.72
C ILE A 65 -14.73 5.13 -9.16
N CYS A 66 -13.99 4.31 -9.87
CA CYS A 66 -12.63 3.91 -9.55
C CYS A 66 -11.65 4.47 -10.57
N VAL A 67 -10.58 5.10 -10.10
CA VAL A 67 -9.59 5.74 -10.95
C VAL A 67 -8.20 5.17 -10.65
N ILE A 68 -7.49 4.72 -11.68
CA ILE A 68 -6.07 4.42 -11.63
C ILE A 68 -5.32 5.65 -12.14
N GLY A 69 -4.66 6.36 -11.24
CA GLY A 69 -3.99 7.64 -11.50
C GLY A 69 -2.65 7.47 -12.26
N ASN A 70 -2.11 8.59 -12.68
CA ASN A 70 -0.86 8.67 -13.46
C ASN A 70 0.39 8.26 -12.67
N GLY A 71 0.32 8.24 -11.32
CA GLY A 71 1.41 7.78 -10.47
C GLY A 71 1.57 6.27 -10.42
N VAL A 72 0.53 5.50 -10.78
CA VAL A 72 0.57 4.03 -10.79
C VAL A 72 1.38 3.52 -11.98
N VAL A 73 2.15 2.44 -11.78
CA VAL A 73 2.72 1.66 -12.89
C VAL A 73 1.82 0.45 -13.16
N VAL A 74 1.34 0.35 -14.38
CA VAL A 74 0.28 -0.58 -14.79
C VAL A 74 0.85 -1.72 -15.61
N ASP A 75 0.63 -2.93 -15.15
CA ASP A 75 0.80 -4.14 -15.96
C ASP A 75 -0.53 -4.42 -16.66
N PRO A 76 -0.63 -4.22 -17.98
CA PRO A 76 -1.89 -4.35 -18.71
C PRO A 76 -2.47 -5.77 -18.68
N LEU A 77 -1.60 -6.79 -18.73
CA LEU A 77 -2.01 -8.19 -18.67
C LEU A 77 -2.58 -8.53 -17.29
N ALA A 78 -1.88 -8.10 -16.23
CA ALA A 78 -2.34 -8.30 -14.86
C ALA A 78 -3.67 -7.56 -14.59
N LEU A 79 -3.81 -6.33 -15.09
CA LEU A 79 -5.02 -5.54 -14.93
C LEU A 79 -6.22 -6.16 -15.66
N LEU A 80 -6.04 -6.62 -16.89
CA LEU A 80 -7.10 -7.32 -17.61
C LEU A 80 -7.51 -8.60 -16.88
N GLY A 81 -6.54 -9.38 -16.40
CA GLY A 81 -6.81 -10.57 -15.58
C GLY A 81 -7.58 -10.25 -14.29
N GLU A 82 -7.29 -9.13 -13.62
CA GLU A 82 -8.01 -8.67 -12.44
C GLU A 82 -9.45 -8.24 -12.80
N ILE A 83 -9.66 -7.53 -13.90
CA ILE A 83 -10.98 -7.16 -14.43
C ILE A 83 -11.81 -8.41 -14.70
N ASP A 84 -11.26 -9.38 -15.42
CA ASP A 84 -11.98 -10.60 -15.81
C ASP A 84 -12.27 -11.50 -14.59
N GLY A 85 -11.33 -11.58 -13.64
CA GLY A 85 -11.53 -12.28 -12.38
C GLY A 85 -12.68 -11.68 -11.55
N LEU A 86 -12.72 -10.36 -11.42
CA LEU A 86 -13.79 -9.66 -10.70
C LEU A 86 -15.15 -9.80 -11.40
N ARG A 87 -15.19 -9.73 -12.75
CA ARG A 87 -16.41 -9.95 -13.52
C ARG A 87 -16.98 -11.36 -13.32
N LYS A 88 -16.13 -12.40 -13.29
CA LYS A 88 -16.53 -13.78 -12.97
C LYS A 88 -17.15 -13.90 -11.58
N LEU A 89 -16.73 -13.05 -10.64
CA LEU A 89 -17.31 -12.95 -9.30
C LEU A 89 -18.55 -12.05 -9.23
N GLY A 90 -19.10 -11.63 -10.38
CA GLY A 90 -20.32 -10.82 -10.47
C GLY A 90 -20.12 -9.31 -10.24
N VAL A 91 -18.86 -8.83 -10.18
CA VAL A 91 -18.58 -7.39 -10.06
C VAL A 91 -18.78 -6.72 -11.41
N LYS A 92 -19.62 -5.68 -11.46
CA LYS A 92 -19.86 -4.92 -12.68
C LYS A 92 -18.73 -3.93 -12.91
N ILE A 93 -17.95 -4.13 -13.98
CA ILE A 93 -16.85 -3.24 -14.39
C ILE A 93 -17.13 -2.73 -15.82
N GLY A 94 -17.23 -1.42 -15.94
CA GLY A 94 -17.50 -0.70 -17.19
C GLY A 94 -17.12 0.77 -17.03
N ARG A 95 -18.05 1.69 -17.26
CA ARG A 95 -17.82 3.14 -17.11
C ARG A 95 -17.45 3.60 -15.69
N ASN A 96 -17.49 2.69 -14.72
CA ASN A 96 -17.08 2.91 -13.33
C ASN A 96 -15.59 2.65 -13.07
N LEU A 97 -14.80 2.32 -14.08
CA LEU A 97 -13.34 2.25 -14.04
C LEU A 97 -12.74 3.23 -15.05
N LEU A 98 -11.77 4.04 -14.60
CA LEU A 98 -11.00 4.95 -15.45
C LEU A 98 -9.51 4.77 -15.19
N ILE A 99 -8.70 4.64 -16.24
CA ILE A 99 -7.26 4.43 -16.21
C ILE A 99 -6.57 5.62 -16.85
N SER A 100 -5.58 6.19 -16.17
CA SER A 100 -4.82 7.31 -16.70
C SER A 100 -4.04 6.93 -17.96
N ASN A 101 -4.24 7.69 -19.01
CA ASN A 101 -3.43 7.60 -20.23
C ASN A 101 -1.94 7.96 -19.99
N CYS A 102 -1.63 8.68 -18.90
CA CYS A 102 -0.26 9.04 -18.49
C CYS A 102 0.41 8.01 -17.58
N ALA A 103 -0.30 6.98 -17.10
CA ALA A 103 0.30 5.91 -16.32
C ALA A 103 1.36 5.13 -17.13
N HIS A 104 2.45 4.72 -16.46
CA HIS A 104 3.53 3.97 -17.11
C HIS A 104 3.23 2.48 -17.15
N LEU A 105 3.74 1.82 -18.18
CA LEU A 105 3.56 0.38 -18.38
C LEU A 105 4.62 -0.42 -17.61
N VAL A 106 4.19 -1.51 -17.00
CA VAL A 106 5.08 -2.59 -16.60
C VAL A 106 5.14 -3.58 -17.75
N LEU A 107 6.35 -3.85 -18.24
CA LEU A 107 6.64 -4.71 -19.38
C LEU A 107 7.37 -5.99 -18.91
N PRO A 108 7.40 -7.07 -19.69
CA PRO A 108 8.01 -8.34 -19.28
C PRO A 108 9.49 -8.23 -18.87
N TYR A 109 10.27 -7.38 -19.54
CA TYR A 109 11.66 -7.15 -19.15
C TYR A 109 11.82 -6.53 -17.78
N HIS A 110 10.86 -5.71 -17.32
CA HIS A 110 10.89 -5.16 -15.95
C HIS A 110 10.83 -6.28 -14.89
N ARG A 111 9.98 -7.28 -15.12
CA ARG A 111 9.85 -8.42 -14.20
C ARG A 111 11.12 -9.25 -14.17
N LEU A 112 11.69 -9.54 -15.33
CA LEU A 112 12.94 -10.30 -15.44
C LEU A 112 14.12 -9.55 -14.81
N LEU A 113 14.21 -8.23 -15.04
CA LEU A 113 15.23 -7.41 -14.40
C LEU A 113 15.09 -7.38 -12.87
N ASP A 114 13.87 -7.26 -12.37
CA ASP A 114 13.58 -7.30 -10.94
C ASP A 114 14.03 -8.64 -10.34
N GLU A 115 13.69 -9.74 -10.99
CA GLU A 115 14.06 -11.08 -10.55
C GLU A 115 15.58 -11.31 -10.59
N GLN A 116 16.25 -10.99 -11.71
CA GLN A 116 17.68 -11.22 -11.85
C GLN A 116 18.49 -10.37 -10.87
N ARG A 117 18.12 -9.10 -10.68
CA ARG A 117 18.76 -8.22 -9.70
C ARG A 117 18.61 -8.73 -8.27
N GLU A 118 17.46 -9.30 -7.91
CA GLU A 118 17.27 -9.92 -6.58
C GLU A 118 18.12 -11.20 -6.42
N LEU A 119 18.22 -12.02 -7.47
CA LEU A 119 19.07 -13.21 -7.45
C LEU A 119 20.56 -12.86 -7.26
N LEU A 120 21.05 -11.87 -7.99
CA LEU A 120 22.45 -11.43 -7.92
C LEU A 120 22.82 -10.82 -6.57
N LYS A 121 21.89 -10.17 -5.88
CA LYS A 121 22.12 -9.60 -4.54
C LYS A 121 22.31 -10.66 -3.44
N GLY A 122 21.89 -11.89 -3.66
CA GLY A 122 22.04 -12.98 -2.69
C GLY A 122 21.51 -12.60 -1.29
N ARG A 123 22.41 -12.49 -0.30
CA ARG A 123 22.01 -12.10 1.08
C ARG A 123 21.62 -10.62 1.22
N ALA A 124 22.06 -9.75 0.31
CA ALA A 124 21.71 -8.32 0.30
C ALA A 124 20.41 -8.02 -0.48
N ARG A 125 19.61 -9.04 -0.77
CA ARG A 125 18.31 -8.87 -1.45
C ARG A 125 17.37 -7.97 -0.66
N ILE A 126 16.53 -7.24 -1.39
CA ILE A 126 15.50 -6.37 -0.80
C ILE A 126 14.26 -7.20 -0.39
N GLY A 127 14.02 -8.31 -1.05
CA GLY A 127 12.83 -9.12 -0.88
C GLY A 127 11.65 -8.60 -1.71
N THR A 128 11.91 -8.17 -2.96
CA THR A 128 10.89 -7.63 -3.85
C THR A 128 9.78 -8.63 -4.15
N THR A 129 8.67 -8.14 -4.71
CA THR A 129 7.57 -8.99 -5.17
C THR A 129 7.82 -9.61 -6.54
N LYS A 130 8.94 -9.31 -7.20
CA LYS A 130 9.29 -9.73 -8.57
C LYS A 130 8.22 -9.36 -9.61
N ARG A 131 7.51 -8.25 -9.37
CA ARG A 131 6.47 -7.74 -10.28
C ARG A 131 6.98 -6.66 -11.24
N GLY A 132 8.28 -6.35 -11.20
CA GLY A 132 8.89 -5.37 -12.09
C GLY A 132 8.58 -3.92 -11.74
N ILE A 133 8.08 -3.66 -10.53
CA ILE A 133 7.65 -2.32 -10.11
C ILE A 133 8.84 -1.36 -10.04
N GLY A 134 9.93 -1.77 -9.38
CA GLY A 134 11.15 -0.99 -9.27
C GLY A 134 11.73 -0.59 -10.63
N PRO A 135 12.02 -1.54 -11.52
CA PRO A 135 12.50 -1.23 -12.88
C PRO A 135 11.55 -0.34 -13.69
N ALA A 136 10.21 -0.50 -13.56
CA ALA A 136 9.25 0.37 -14.25
C ALA A 136 9.28 1.82 -13.74
N TYR A 137 9.41 2.03 -12.42
CA TYR A 137 9.65 3.37 -11.85
C TYR A 137 11.04 3.91 -12.24
N GLY A 138 12.03 3.05 -12.37
CA GLY A 138 13.36 3.42 -12.89
C GLY A 138 13.26 3.98 -14.31
N ASP A 139 12.57 3.29 -15.21
CA ASP A 139 12.32 3.77 -16.58
C ASP A 139 11.53 5.09 -16.59
N LYS A 140 10.54 5.24 -15.70
CA LYS A 140 9.78 6.48 -15.55
C LYS A 140 10.69 7.66 -15.17
N ALA A 141 11.54 7.47 -14.16
CA ALA A 141 12.47 8.51 -13.68
C ALA A 141 13.56 8.84 -14.72
N ALA A 142 14.06 7.83 -15.43
CA ALA A 142 14.98 7.97 -16.55
C ALA A 142 14.34 8.57 -17.82
N ARG A 143 13.03 8.73 -17.85
CA ARG A 143 12.25 9.27 -19.00
C ARG A 143 12.32 8.38 -20.24
N THR A 144 12.45 7.07 -20.04
CA THR A 144 12.56 6.06 -21.10
C THR A 144 11.36 5.09 -21.10
N GLY A 145 10.49 5.17 -20.09
CA GLY A 145 9.33 4.30 -19.93
C GLY A 145 8.23 4.56 -20.96
N LEU A 146 7.51 3.51 -21.31
CA LEU A 146 6.31 3.59 -22.15
C LEU A 146 5.09 3.88 -21.28
N ARG A 147 4.14 4.65 -21.81
CA ARG A 147 2.89 5.01 -21.16
C ARG A 147 1.69 4.28 -21.77
N ILE A 148 0.58 4.29 -21.08
CA ILE A 148 -0.71 3.81 -21.58
C ILE A 148 -1.10 4.54 -22.88
N SER A 149 -0.82 5.86 -22.98
CA SER A 149 -1.06 6.63 -24.21
C SER A 149 -0.28 6.11 -25.42
N ASP A 150 0.94 5.60 -25.21
CA ASP A 150 1.71 4.98 -26.30
C ASP A 150 1.03 3.69 -26.77
N LEU A 151 0.56 2.86 -25.84
CA LEU A 151 -0.14 1.61 -26.14
C LEU A 151 -1.41 1.83 -26.97
N MET A 152 -2.06 3.00 -26.83
CA MET A 152 -3.23 3.38 -27.63
C MET A 152 -2.90 3.77 -29.06
N GLN A 153 -1.62 3.88 -29.42
CA GLN A 153 -1.11 4.22 -30.73
C GLN A 153 -0.19 3.09 -31.23
N PRO A 154 -0.72 2.05 -31.93
CA PRO A 154 0.00 0.82 -32.25
C PRO A 154 1.36 1.01 -32.90
N ILE A 155 1.46 1.94 -33.88
CA ILE A 155 2.71 2.22 -34.59
C ILE A 155 3.76 2.82 -33.64
N VAL A 156 3.35 3.80 -32.83
CA VAL A 156 4.22 4.47 -31.84
C VAL A 156 4.68 3.47 -30.77
N PHE A 157 3.76 2.67 -30.26
CA PHE A 157 4.03 1.66 -29.26
C PHE A 157 5.05 0.64 -29.78
N SER A 158 4.81 0.05 -30.96
CA SER A 158 5.70 -0.95 -31.56
C SER A 158 7.11 -0.44 -31.75
N LYS A 159 7.26 0.81 -32.28
CA LYS A 159 8.57 1.43 -32.47
C LYS A 159 9.33 1.64 -31.15
N LYS A 160 8.65 2.20 -30.14
CA LYS A 160 9.26 2.43 -28.81
C LYS A 160 9.56 1.11 -28.11
N LEU A 161 8.66 0.13 -28.17
CA LEU A 161 8.84 -1.19 -27.57
C LEU A 161 10.03 -1.91 -28.19
N GLN A 162 10.20 -1.88 -29.51
CA GLN A 162 11.32 -2.52 -30.20
C GLN A 162 12.66 -2.02 -29.69
N ALA A 163 12.82 -0.68 -29.56
CA ALA A 163 14.02 -0.08 -29.02
C ALA A 163 14.29 -0.53 -27.57
N LYS A 164 13.24 -0.53 -26.74
CA LYS A 164 13.35 -0.94 -25.31
C LYS A 164 13.63 -2.43 -25.16
N VAL A 165 13.07 -3.28 -25.98
CA VAL A 165 13.35 -4.72 -25.96
C VAL A 165 14.79 -4.98 -26.36
N LEU A 166 15.27 -4.32 -27.40
CA LEU A 166 16.67 -4.48 -27.84
C LEU A 166 17.67 -4.05 -26.75
N GLU A 167 17.43 -2.88 -26.13
CA GLU A 167 18.23 -2.36 -25.02
C GLU A 167 18.24 -3.34 -23.83
N ASN A 168 17.06 -3.73 -23.36
CA ASN A 168 16.92 -4.55 -22.16
C ASN A 168 17.37 -6.01 -22.39
N ASN A 169 17.24 -6.55 -23.59
CA ASN A 169 17.76 -7.89 -23.91
C ASN A 169 19.29 -7.96 -23.75
N ARG A 170 20.04 -6.91 -24.09
CA ARG A 170 21.48 -6.83 -23.83
C ARG A 170 21.78 -6.89 -22.33
N ILE A 171 20.99 -6.17 -21.51
CA ILE A 171 21.14 -6.19 -20.05
C ILE A 171 20.77 -7.58 -19.50
N LEU A 172 19.66 -8.16 -19.93
CA LEU A 172 19.20 -9.48 -19.50
C LEU A 172 20.26 -10.56 -19.81
N GLN A 173 20.83 -10.54 -21.01
CA GLN A 173 21.91 -11.47 -21.39
C GLN A 173 23.15 -11.30 -20.50
N ALA A 174 23.56 -10.05 -20.21
CA ALA A 174 24.68 -9.78 -19.30
C ALA A 174 24.40 -10.25 -17.86
N LEU A 175 23.13 -10.33 -17.46
CA LEU A 175 22.69 -10.87 -16.17
C LEU A 175 22.43 -12.38 -16.20
N GLY A 176 22.70 -13.08 -17.34
CA GLY A 176 22.50 -14.52 -17.49
C GLY A 176 21.04 -14.94 -17.74
N ALA A 177 20.14 -13.99 -18.05
CA ALA A 177 18.74 -14.27 -18.36
C ALA A 177 18.51 -14.45 -19.87
N LYS A 178 17.47 -15.18 -20.23
CA LYS A 178 17.04 -15.32 -21.63
C LYS A 178 16.47 -14.01 -22.16
N PRO A 179 16.77 -13.61 -23.42
CA PRO A 179 16.13 -12.47 -24.05
C PRO A 179 14.65 -12.71 -24.25
N ILE A 180 13.86 -11.63 -24.30
CA ILE A 180 12.44 -11.67 -24.62
C ILE A 180 12.20 -11.41 -26.11
N SER A 181 11.14 -12.00 -26.65
CA SER A 181 10.70 -11.79 -28.02
C SER A 181 9.94 -10.49 -28.15
N PHE A 182 10.44 -9.55 -28.99
CA PHE A 182 9.71 -8.33 -29.33
C PHE A 182 8.33 -8.66 -29.92
N ARG A 183 8.26 -9.63 -30.84
CA ARG A 183 7.02 -9.98 -31.54
C ARG A 183 5.94 -10.43 -30.56
N GLU A 184 6.26 -11.38 -29.67
CA GLU A 184 5.30 -11.89 -28.68
C GLU A 184 4.81 -10.81 -27.73
N VAL A 185 5.71 -9.95 -27.23
CA VAL A 185 5.34 -8.84 -26.35
C VAL A 185 4.46 -7.85 -27.10
N ASN A 186 4.82 -7.47 -28.33
CA ASN A 186 4.09 -6.50 -29.12
C ASN A 186 2.66 -7.01 -29.43
N GLU A 187 2.52 -8.22 -29.94
CA GLU A 187 1.22 -8.81 -30.24
C GLU A 187 0.32 -8.90 -28.98
N SER A 188 0.85 -9.42 -27.87
CA SER A 188 0.08 -9.59 -26.63
C SER A 188 -0.34 -8.26 -26.02
N TYR A 189 0.54 -7.24 -26.02
CA TYR A 189 0.23 -5.93 -25.42
C TYR A 189 -0.75 -5.13 -26.28
N LEU A 190 -0.61 -5.16 -27.61
CA LEU A 190 -1.59 -4.52 -28.49
C LEU A 190 -2.98 -5.14 -28.33
N ALA A 191 -3.07 -6.48 -28.28
CA ALA A 191 -4.35 -7.17 -28.08
C ALA A 191 -5.01 -6.81 -26.74
N VAL A 192 -4.22 -6.67 -25.66
CA VAL A 192 -4.72 -6.22 -24.35
C VAL A 192 -5.06 -4.75 -24.36
N GLY A 193 -4.27 -3.93 -25.06
CA GLY A 193 -4.51 -2.49 -25.23
C GLY A 193 -5.91 -2.21 -25.81
N GLU A 194 -6.32 -2.93 -26.84
CA GLU A 194 -7.66 -2.80 -27.41
C GLU A 194 -8.77 -3.14 -26.39
N LYS A 195 -8.58 -4.17 -25.57
CA LYS A 195 -9.55 -4.53 -24.52
C LYS A 195 -9.62 -3.50 -23.39
N LEU A 196 -8.52 -2.80 -23.12
CA LEU A 196 -8.45 -1.77 -22.08
C LEU A 196 -8.88 -0.39 -22.59
N ARG A 197 -8.90 -0.15 -23.91
CA ARG A 197 -9.24 1.13 -24.55
C ARG A 197 -10.48 1.82 -23.96
N PRO A 198 -11.61 1.11 -23.69
CA PRO A 198 -12.81 1.74 -23.13
C PRO A 198 -12.65 2.37 -21.75
N PHE A 199 -11.59 1.99 -21.01
CA PHE A 199 -11.32 2.48 -19.66
C PHE A 199 -10.31 3.63 -19.63
N ILE A 200 -9.64 3.94 -20.76
CA ILE A 200 -8.50 4.86 -20.79
C ILE A 200 -8.97 6.28 -21.04
N GLY A 201 -8.45 7.21 -20.22
CA GLY A 201 -8.79 8.62 -20.36
C GLY A 201 -7.86 9.56 -19.60
N ASN A 202 -8.12 10.86 -19.72
CA ASN A 202 -7.42 11.88 -18.95
C ASN A 202 -8.00 11.96 -17.54
N THR A 203 -7.40 11.24 -16.61
CA THR A 203 -7.83 11.17 -15.20
C THR A 203 -7.65 12.49 -14.47
N VAL A 204 -6.65 13.30 -14.83
CA VAL A 204 -6.42 14.61 -14.21
C VAL A 204 -7.61 15.52 -14.46
N VAL A 205 -7.99 15.70 -15.72
CA VAL A 205 -9.14 16.52 -16.09
C VAL A 205 -10.44 15.97 -15.49
N TYR A 206 -10.60 14.64 -15.47
CA TYR A 206 -11.75 13.99 -14.86
C TYR A 206 -11.88 14.33 -13.36
N LEU A 207 -10.78 14.19 -12.60
CA LEU A 207 -10.77 14.47 -11.16
C LEU A 207 -11.03 15.95 -10.86
N HIS A 208 -10.43 16.88 -11.62
CA HIS A 208 -10.68 18.31 -11.45
C HIS A 208 -12.16 18.68 -11.69
N ARG A 209 -12.77 18.17 -12.77
CA ARG A 209 -14.21 18.35 -13.01
C ARG A 209 -15.08 17.73 -11.92
N ALA A 210 -14.66 16.62 -11.34
CA ALA A 210 -15.37 16.02 -10.23
C ALA A 210 -15.31 16.89 -8.96
N LEU A 211 -14.13 17.46 -8.66
CA LEU A 211 -13.94 18.41 -7.55
C LEU A 211 -14.78 19.69 -7.72
N GLU A 212 -14.84 20.24 -8.93
CA GLU A 212 -15.70 21.39 -9.25
C GLU A 212 -17.19 21.09 -9.03
N ARG A 213 -17.60 19.83 -9.24
CA ARG A 213 -18.97 19.36 -8.99
C ARG A 213 -19.23 18.94 -7.54
N GLY A 214 -18.30 19.21 -6.63
CA GLY A 214 -18.44 18.87 -5.22
C GLY A 214 -18.41 17.37 -4.91
N LYS A 215 -17.78 16.55 -5.78
CA LYS A 215 -17.64 15.11 -5.54
C LYS A 215 -16.60 14.82 -4.46
N GLU A 216 -16.90 13.86 -3.58
CA GLU A 216 -15.99 13.38 -2.55
C GLU A 216 -15.03 12.32 -3.12
N ILE A 217 -13.72 12.54 -2.93
CA ILE A 217 -12.68 11.66 -3.44
C ILE A 217 -11.92 11.02 -2.28
N LEU A 218 -11.82 9.69 -2.31
CA LEU A 218 -10.96 8.91 -1.43
C LEU A 218 -9.70 8.48 -2.19
N PHE A 219 -8.54 8.95 -1.74
CA PHE A 219 -7.24 8.55 -2.28
C PHE A 219 -6.74 7.34 -1.49
N GLU A 220 -6.74 6.20 -2.15
CA GLU A 220 -6.36 4.90 -1.60
C GLU A 220 -4.85 4.69 -1.72
N GLY A 221 -4.11 4.90 -0.63
CA GLY A 221 -2.69 4.61 -0.54
C GLY A 221 -2.38 3.11 -0.52
N ALA A 222 -1.28 2.72 -1.11
CA ALA A 222 -0.72 1.38 -1.04
C ALA A 222 0.58 1.37 -0.23
N GLN A 223 1.02 0.21 0.25
CA GLN A 223 2.19 0.03 1.10
C GLN A 223 2.05 0.82 2.42
N GLY A 224 3.10 1.44 2.93
CA GLY A 224 3.10 2.21 4.17
C GLY A 224 4.22 3.24 4.18
N THR A 225 4.19 4.17 5.11
CA THR A 225 5.10 5.32 5.21
C THR A 225 6.57 4.90 5.23
N PHE A 226 6.91 3.83 5.97
CA PHE A 226 8.30 3.35 6.05
C PHE A 226 8.76 2.53 4.84
N LEU A 227 7.89 2.36 3.85
CA LEU A 227 8.22 1.84 2.52
C LEU A 227 8.28 2.93 1.45
N ASP A 228 8.13 4.20 1.80
CA ASP A 228 8.25 5.34 0.88
C ASP A 228 9.68 5.46 0.35
N ILE A 229 9.85 5.81 -0.93
CA ILE A 229 11.16 5.90 -1.57
C ILE A 229 12.06 6.97 -0.95
N ASP A 230 11.47 8.08 -0.47
CA ASP A 230 12.19 9.23 0.08
C ASP A 230 12.25 9.21 1.62
N HIS A 231 11.18 8.76 2.28
CA HIS A 231 11.00 8.84 3.73
C HIS A 231 11.08 7.48 4.44
N GLY A 232 11.14 6.38 3.69
CA GLY A 232 11.18 5.03 4.24
C GLY A 232 12.57 4.55 4.64
N THR A 233 12.65 3.28 5.01
CA THR A 233 13.88 2.60 5.43
C THR A 233 14.73 2.17 4.23
N TYR A 234 15.19 3.14 3.42
CA TYR A 234 15.99 2.89 2.24
C TYR A 234 17.26 2.08 2.57
N PRO A 235 17.63 1.05 1.77
CA PRO A 235 17.07 0.67 0.47
C PRO A 235 15.89 -0.30 0.53
N TYR A 236 15.42 -0.69 1.70
CA TYR A 236 14.34 -1.67 1.91
C TYR A 236 12.96 -1.00 1.83
N VAL A 237 12.66 -0.42 0.67
CA VAL A 237 11.46 0.38 0.38
C VAL A 237 10.82 -0.05 -0.93
N THR A 238 9.62 0.48 -1.23
CA THR A 238 9.04 0.43 -2.58
C THR A 238 9.59 1.59 -3.41
N SER A 239 9.43 1.54 -4.72
CA SER A 239 9.96 2.56 -5.64
C SER A 239 8.97 3.70 -5.90
N SER A 240 8.02 3.92 -5.01
CA SER A 240 7.00 4.97 -5.14
C SER A 240 6.83 5.77 -3.86
N ASN A 241 6.25 6.98 -3.97
CA ASN A 241 5.91 7.80 -2.82
C ASN A 241 4.60 7.30 -2.20
N THR A 242 4.70 6.74 -1.00
CA THR A 242 3.59 6.17 -0.22
C THR A 242 3.02 7.13 0.80
N THR A 243 3.68 8.27 0.99
CA THR A 243 3.23 9.37 1.84
C THR A 243 2.05 10.11 1.24
N ALA A 244 1.37 10.94 2.05
CA ALA A 244 0.20 11.71 1.63
C ALA A 244 0.48 12.62 0.42
N GLY A 245 1.68 13.22 0.33
CA GLY A 245 2.11 14.00 -0.82
C GLY A 245 2.11 13.24 -2.14
N GLY A 246 2.34 11.91 -2.09
CA GLY A 246 2.27 11.03 -3.26
C GLY A 246 0.89 10.95 -3.91
N ALA A 247 -0.18 11.23 -3.16
CA ALA A 247 -1.54 11.31 -3.72
C ALA A 247 -1.68 12.51 -4.66
N CYS A 248 -1.10 13.65 -4.31
CA CYS A 248 -1.12 14.86 -5.15
C CYS A 248 -0.38 14.64 -6.48
N THR A 249 0.88 14.19 -6.40
CA THR A 249 1.70 13.98 -7.60
C THR A 249 1.19 12.84 -8.48
N GLY A 250 0.65 11.79 -7.85
CA GLY A 250 0.15 10.61 -8.55
C GLY A 250 -1.23 10.77 -9.20
N THR A 251 -1.92 11.90 -8.96
CA THR A 251 -3.27 12.15 -9.51
C THR A 251 -3.40 13.49 -10.22
N GLY A 252 -2.48 14.44 -9.96
CA GLY A 252 -2.57 15.82 -10.42
C GLY A 252 -3.59 16.67 -9.66
N VAL A 253 -4.11 16.18 -8.52
CA VAL A 253 -4.95 16.97 -7.61
C VAL A 253 -4.06 17.80 -6.71
N PRO A 254 -4.26 19.14 -6.64
CA PRO A 254 -3.35 20.01 -5.88
C PRO A 254 -3.52 19.85 -4.35
N PRO A 255 -2.47 20.12 -3.56
CA PRO A 255 -2.47 19.88 -2.10
C PRO A 255 -3.60 20.57 -1.35
N HIS A 256 -3.95 21.83 -1.71
CA HIS A 256 -5.00 22.60 -1.06
C HIS A 256 -6.42 22.06 -1.26
N ARG A 257 -6.58 21.04 -2.09
CA ARG A 257 -7.86 20.32 -2.30
C ARG A 257 -7.90 18.98 -1.55
N MET A 258 -6.89 18.71 -0.74
CA MET A 258 -6.83 17.56 0.16
C MET A 258 -7.25 18.03 1.55
N ASP A 259 -8.41 17.60 2.02
CA ASP A 259 -9.04 18.14 3.23
C ASP A 259 -8.65 17.36 4.50
N ARG A 260 -8.28 16.08 4.34
CA ARG A 260 -8.04 15.19 5.48
C ARG A 260 -7.10 14.05 5.15
N VAL A 261 -6.22 13.71 6.08
CA VAL A 261 -5.33 12.52 6.01
C VAL A 261 -5.71 11.54 7.11
N VAL A 262 -6.06 10.32 6.73
CA VAL A 262 -6.32 9.20 7.64
C VAL A 262 -5.14 8.25 7.62
N GLY A 263 -4.44 8.13 8.75
CA GLY A 263 -3.37 7.16 8.95
C GLY A 263 -3.90 5.84 9.48
N VAL A 264 -3.60 4.75 8.79
CA VAL A 264 -3.92 3.40 9.26
C VAL A 264 -2.69 2.78 9.90
N MET A 265 -2.82 2.30 11.12
CA MET A 265 -1.77 1.56 11.83
C MET A 265 -2.36 0.35 12.56
N LYS A 266 -1.59 -0.70 12.70
CA LYS A 266 -1.95 -1.81 13.59
C LYS A 266 -1.72 -1.44 15.04
N ALA A 267 -2.44 -2.11 15.92
CA ALA A 267 -2.17 -2.07 17.37
C ALA A 267 -0.78 -2.61 17.76
N TYR A 268 -0.02 -3.14 16.83
CA TYR A 268 1.37 -3.60 16.92
C TYR A 268 2.06 -3.35 15.58
N THR A 269 3.31 -3.77 15.42
CA THR A 269 4.05 -3.51 14.18
C THR A 269 4.30 -4.80 13.39
N THR A 270 4.21 -4.73 12.06
CA THR A 270 4.55 -5.85 11.18
C THR A 270 5.33 -5.38 9.97
N ARG A 271 6.21 -6.26 9.46
CA ARG A 271 6.97 -6.02 8.24
C ARG A 271 7.08 -7.29 7.41
N VAL A 272 6.98 -7.15 6.07
CA VAL A 272 7.34 -8.17 5.09
C VAL A 272 8.68 -7.81 4.46
N GLY A 273 9.54 -8.81 4.23
CA GLY A 273 10.86 -8.60 3.60
C GLY A 273 11.94 -8.17 4.59
N GLU A 274 13.06 -7.80 4.01
CA GLU A 274 14.27 -7.47 4.74
C GLU A 274 14.24 -6.02 5.28
N GLY A 275 15.26 -5.66 6.05
CA GLY A 275 15.44 -4.33 6.63
C GLY A 275 15.04 -4.23 8.09
N ALA A 276 15.35 -3.08 8.69
CA ALA A 276 15.18 -2.85 10.12
C ALA A 276 13.73 -2.89 10.58
N LEU A 277 13.51 -3.54 11.72
CA LEU A 277 12.27 -3.52 12.49
C LEU A 277 12.66 -3.43 13.97
N PRO A 278 12.89 -2.22 14.53
CA PRO A 278 13.49 -2.05 15.84
C PRO A 278 12.76 -2.75 16.97
N THR A 279 11.44 -2.86 16.86
CA THR A 279 10.57 -3.50 17.86
C THR A 279 10.28 -4.97 17.58
N GLU A 280 11.01 -5.59 16.63
CA GLU A 280 10.82 -7.00 16.29
C GLU A 280 10.97 -7.89 17.52
N ASP A 281 10.00 -8.78 17.72
CA ASP A 281 9.98 -9.74 18.82
C ASP A 281 9.63 -11.13 18.27
N ARG A 282 10.54 -12.07 18.51
CA ARG A 282 10.41 -13.44 18.00
C ARG A 282 9.27 -14.20 18.68
N GLN A 283 9.14 -14.08 19.99
CA GLN A 283 8.11 -14.79 20.75
C GLN A 283 6.72 -14.26 20.38
N PHE A 284 6.58 -12.95 20.27
CA PHE A 284 5.36 -12.30 19.80
C PHE A 284 5.01 -12.71 18.36
N THR A 285 6.01 -12.80 17.47
CA THR A 285 5.84 -13.29 16.10
C THR A 285 5.33 -14.73 16.07
N GLU A 286 5.97 -15.64 16.80
CA GLU A 286 5.59 -17.05 16.88
C GLU A 286 4.17 -17.21 17.44
N ARG A 287 3.78 -16.43 18.44
CA ARG A 287 2.43 -16.40 18.99
C ARG A 287 1.38 -16.01 17.93
N LEU A 288 1.61 -14.93 17.21
CA LEU A 288 0.67 -14.49 16.16
C LEU A 288 0.56 -15.51 15.02
N HIS A 289 1.67 -16.12 14.61
CA HIS A 289 1.65 -17.19 13.61
C HIS A 289 0.90 -18.44 14.11
N GLY A 290 1.06 -18.80 15.37
CA GLY A 290 0.32 -19.90 16.00
C GLY A 290 -1.19 -19.69 16.01
N LEU A 291 -1.64 -18.44 16.05
CA LEU A 291 -3.05 -18.06 15.91
C LEU A 291 -3.51 -17.96 14.42
N GLY A 292 -2.69 -18.38 13.47
CA GLY A 292 -3.00 -18.28 12.03
C GLY A 292 -3.02 -16.86 11.49
N ARG A 293 -2.37 -15.91 12.18
CA ARG A 293 -2.32 -14.49 11.81
C ARG A 293 -0.99 -14.13 11.15
N GLU A 294 -0.96 -12.97 10.54
CA GLU A 294 0.23 -12.30 10.00
C GLU A 294 0.93 -13.08 8.88
N PHE A 295 0.11 -13.51 7.92
CA PHE A 295 0.55 -14.01 6.62
C PHE A 295 0.15 -13.05 5.51
N GLY A 296 1.03 -12.88 4.51
CA GLY A 296 0.78 -11.99 3.37
C GLY A 296 -0.41 -12.48 2.53
N ALA A 297 -1.38 -11.61 2.26
CA ALA A 297 -2.59 -11.97 1.52
C ALA A 297 -2.32 -12.47 0.08
N THR A 298 -1.29 -11.92 -0.57
CA THR A 298 -0.94 -12.22 -1.96
C THR A 298 0.10 -13.34 -2.10
N THR A 299 1.11 -13.33 -1.24
CA THR A 299 2.29 -14.22 -1.37
C THR A 299 2.33 -15.33 -0.32
N GLY A 300 1.45 -15.29 0.69
CA GLY A 300 1.49 -16.20 1.82
C GLY A 300 2.73 -16.06 2.72
N ARG A 301 3.62 -15.08 2.45
CA ARG A 301 4.84 -14.89 3.23
C ARG A 301 4.51 -14.58 4.69
N LYS A 302 5.26 -15.17 5.60
CA LYS A 302 5.23 -14.83 7.02
C LYS A 302 5.66 -13.39 7.21
N ARG A 303 4.93 -12.64 8.04
CA ARG A 303 5.31 -11.29 8.47
C ARG A 303 6.15 -11.38 9.74
N ARG A 304 7.20 -10.61 9.81
CA ARG A 304 7.92 -10.31 11.05
C ARG A 304 7.04 -9.40 11.88
N CYS A 305 6.91 -9.68 13.17
CA CYS A 305 6.06 -8.92 14.07
C CYS A 305 6.87 -8.32 15.21
N GLY A 306 6.40 -7.20 15.72
CA GLY A 306 6.99 -6.51 16.86
C GLY A 306 5.96 -5.68 17.60
N TRP A 307 6.34 -5.19 18.76
CA TRP A 307 5.53 -4.34 19.59
C TRP A 307 5.19 -3.01 18.90
N PHE A 308 4.17 -2.31 19.37
CA PHE A 308 3.81 -1.03 18.80
C PHE A 308 4.96 -0.03 18.90
N ASP A 309 5.31 0.58 17.77
CA ASP A 309 6.43 1.51 17.65
C ASP A 309 5.93 2.96 17.59
N ALA A 310 5.90 3.61 18.76
CA ALA A 310 5.42 4.99 18.84
C ALA A 310 6.42 5.98 18.21
N VAL A 311 7.72 5.67 18.20
CA VAL A 311 8.73 6.54 17.57
C VAL A 311 8.52 6.60 16.06
N ALA A 312 8.36 5.44 15.44
CA ALA A 312 8.09 5.34 14.02
C ALA A 312 6.72 5.98 13.68
N THR A 313 5.66 5.62 14.39
CA THR A 313 4.30 6.09 14.06
C THR A 313 4.11 7.58 14.34
N HIS A 314 4.77 8.15 15.33
CA HIS A 314 4.79 9.61 15.53
C HIS A 314 5.50 10.31 14.35
N TYR A 315 6.64 9.80 13.91
CA TYR A 315 7.32 10.32 12.71
C TYR A 315 6.43 10.22 11.47
N ALA A 316 5.74 9.09 11.28
CA ALA A 316 4.79 8.93 10.18
C ALA A 316 3.64 9.96 10.26
N THR A 317 3.11 10.23 11.46
CA THR A 317 2.08 11.25 11.68
C THR A 317 2.58 12.64 11.25
N MET A 318 3.79 13.00 11.65
CA MET A 318 4.41 14.27 11.33
C MET A 318 4.58 14.48 9.81
N ILE A 319 5.21 13.53 9.12
CA ILE A 319 5.53 13.72 7.69
C ILE A 319 4.32 13.61 6.76
N ASN A 320 3.26 12.95 7.19
CA ASN A 320 2.01 12.83 6.42
C ASN A 320 0.96 13.86 6.80
N GLY A 321 1.11 14.60 7.92
CA GLY A 321 0.07 15.46 8.46
C GLY A 321 -1.18 14.64 8.78
N ILE A 322 -1.05 13.54 9.54
CA ILE A 322 -2.19 12.67 9.85
C ILE A 322 -3.13 13.37 10.81
N ASP A 323 -4.35 13.64 10.38
CA ASP A 323 -5.43 14.23 11.19
C ASP A 323 -6.10 13.17 12.06
N GLU A 324 -6.35 12.00 11.48
CA GLU A 324 -7.14 10.95 12.10
C GLU A 324 -6.45 9.59 12.03
N LEU A 325 -6.61 8.79 13.09
CA LEU A 325 -6.09 7.44 13.19
C LEU A 325 -7.18 6.38 13.02
N ALA A 326 -6.88 5.37 12.22
CA ALA A 326 -7.58 4.10 12.20
C ALA A 326 -6.66 3.00 12.77
N ILE A 327 -6.92 2.54 13.99
CA ILE A 327 -6.17 1.46 14.62
C ILE A 327 -6.79 0.12 14.23
N THR A 328 -5.98 -0.78 13.68
CA THR A 328 -6.43 -2.09 13.21
C THR A 328 -5.84 -3.24 14.05
N ASN A 329 -6.40 -4.42 13.90
CA ASN A 329 -5.93 -5.66 14.52
C ASN A 329 -5.82 -5.58 16.06
N LEU A 330 -6.71 -4.80 16.72
CA LEU A 330 -6.72 -4.70 18.19
C LEU A 330 -6.95 -6.07 18.83
N ASP A 331 -7.80 -6.90 18.22
CA ASP A 331 -8.07 -8.29 18.61
C ASP A 331 -6.86 -9.24 18.54
N GLY A 332 -5.74 -8.78 17.98
CA GLY A 332 -4.46 -9.50 18.01
C GLY A 332 -3.75 -9.44 19.37
N LEU A 333 -4.19 -8.54 20.25
CA LEU A 333 -3.62 -8.34 21.59
C LEU A 333 -4.54 -8.84 22.71
N ASP A 334 -5.66 -9.49 22.40
CA ASP A 334 -6.72 -9.84 23.36
C ASP A 334 -6.22 -10.66 24.59
N ASP A 335 -5.20 -11.51 24.38
CA ASP A 335 -4.67 -12.42 25.43
C ASP A 335 -3.26 -12.01 25.89
N ILE A 336 -2.90 -10.72 25.80
CA ILE A 336 -1.57 -10.21 26.11
C ILE A 336 -1.62 -9.25 27.30
N ASP A 337 -0.83 -9.52 28.33
CA ASP A 337 -0.66 -8.66 29.49
C ASP A 337 0.70 -8.98 30.17
N PRO A 338 1.60 -8.00 30.33
CA PRO A 338 1.53 -6.63 29.85
C PRO A 338 1.78 -6.50 28.33
N ILE A 339 1.44 -5.33 27.77
CA ILE A 339 1.73 -4.96 26.39
C ILE A 339 2.89 -3.96 26.38
N ASP A 340 3.92 -4.24 25.60
CA ASP A 340 5.05 -3.34 25.43
C ASP A 340 4.78 -2.30 24.33
N VAL A 341 5.07 -1.02 24.60
CA VAL A 341 5.00 0.08 23.65
C VAL A 341 6.37 0.74 23.57
N CYS A 342 6.99 0.76 22.38
CA CYS A 342 8.26 1.43 22.18
C CYS A 342 8.05 2.95 22.15
N VAL A 343 8.60 3.64 23.16
CA VAL A 343 8.44 5.09 23.34
C VAL A 343 9.71 5.89 22.99
N ALA A 344 10.82 5.23 22.77
CA ALA A 344 12.06 5.83 22.31
C ALA A 344 12.99 4.74 21.76
N TYR A 345 14.00 5.14 21.01
CA TYR A 345 15.14 4.27 20.71
C TYR A 345 16.36 4.67 21.51
N ARG A 346 17.29 3.72 21.68
CA ARG A 346 18.62 3.95 22.20
C ARG A 346 19.64 3.53 21.16
N LEU A 347 20.51 4.46 20.73
CA LEU A 347 21.59 4.21 19.79
C LEU A 347 22.89 4.81 20.36
N ASN A 348 23.95 3.99 20.52
CA ASN A 348 25.24 4.42 21.06
C ASN A 348 25.11 5.20 22.37
N GLY A 349 24.24 4.72 23.29
CA GLY A 349 23.96 5.35 24.58
C GLY A 349 23.02 6.54 24.53
N LYS A 350 22.75 7.15 23.37
CA LYS A 350 21.86 8.30 23.21
C LYS A 350 20.41 7.85 23.03
N ARG A 351 19.48 8.60 23.66
CA ARG A 351 18.04 8.42 23.48
C ARG A 351 17.58 9.19 22.24
N LEU A 352 16.80 8.54 21.38
CA LEU A 352 16.23 9.12 20.18
C LEU A 352 14.70 9.06 20.25
N ASN A 353 14.03 10.14 19.88
CA ASN A 353 12.57 10.25 19.82
C ASN A 353 12.06 10.27 18.34
N VAL A 354 12.98 10.20 17.40
CA VAL A 354 12.71 10.07 15.96
C VAL A 354 13.58 8.97 15.37
N PRO A 355 13.14 8.25 14.33
CA PRO A 355 13.96 7.24 13.69
C PRO A 355 15.19 7.90 13.03
N PRO A 356 16.39 7.29 13.11
CA PRO A 356 17.50 7.73 12.29
C PRO A 356 17.19 7.49 10.80
N SER A 357 17.67 8.38 9.93
CA SER A 357 17.47 8.28 8.48
C SER A 357 18.27 7.16 7.81
N ASP A 358 19.35 6.74 8.46
CA ASP A 358 20.20 5.64 7.99
C ASP A 358 19.66 4.28 8.44
N ALA A 359 19.48 3.35 7.48
CA ALA A 359 18.92 2.03 7.76
C ALA A 359 19.81 1.15 8.65
N ALA A 360 21.15 1.31 8.57
CA ALA A 360 22.08 0.56 9.41
C ALA A 360 22.03 1.09 10.85
N GLN A 361 21.91 2.41 11.03
CA GLN A 361 21.68 2.99 12.34
C GLN A 361 20.33 2.55 12.92
N LEU A 362 19.28 2.54 12.12
CA LEU A 362 17.96 2.08 12.56
C LEU A 362 17.99 0.59 12.98
N ALA A 363 18.74 -0.25 12.26
CA ALA A 363 18.92 -1.67 12.60
C ALA A 363 19.65 -1.89 13.94
N ASN A 364 20.49 -0.93 14.34
CA ASN A 364 21.24 -0.96 15.60
C ASN A 364 20.49 -0.28 16.77
N CYS A 365 19.33 0.32 16.51
CA CYS A 365 18.50 0.91 17.54
C CYS A 365 17.95 -0.16 18.48
N LYS A 366 18.09 0.08 19.80
CA LYS A 366 17.45 -0.73 20.83
C LYS A 366 16.17 -0.02 21.27
N PRO A 367 15.00 -0.68 21.24
CA PRO A 367 13.75 -0.07 21.69
C PRO A 367 13.77 0.15 23.20
N VAL A 368 13.18 1.26 23.62
CA VAL A 368 12.89 1.57 25.03
C VAL A 368 11.40 1.40 25.22
N TYR A 369 11.02 0.40 25.96
CA TYR A 369 9.62 0.06 26.18
C TYR A 369 9.03 0.75 27.40
N LYS A 370 7.74 1.10 27.29
CA LYS A 370 6.83 1.34 28.40
C LYS A 370 5.80 0.23 28.40
N GLN A 371 5.65 -0.43 29.52
CA GLN A 371 4.62 -1.46 29.69
C GLN A 371 3.28 -0.81 30.01
N VAL A 372 2.24 -1.28 29.34
CA VAL A 372 0.86 -0.91 29.61
C VAL A 372 0.04 -2.15 29.91
N ARG A 373 -1.01 -1.98 30.73
CA ARG A 373 -1.88 -3.09 31.13
C ARG A 373 -2.63 -3.63 29.92
N GLY A 374 -2.59 -4.95 29.74
CA GLY A 374 -3.42 -5.70 28.81
C GLY A 374 -4.83 -5.93 29.34
N TRP A 375 -5.66 -6.64 28.59
CA TRP A 375 -7.08 -6.80 28.97
C TRP A 375 -7.55 -8.24 29.08
N ASN A 376 -6.84 -9.25 28.59
CA ASN A 376 -7.17 -10.69 28.69
C ASN A 376 -8.65 -11.02 28.42
N LYS A 377 -9.26 -10.33 27.48
CA LYS A 377 -10.67 -10.48 27.08
C LYS A 377 -10.81 -10.23 25.57
N SER A 378 -11.69 -10.99 24.91
CA SER A 378 -11.95 -10.79 23.50
C SER A 378 -12.58 -9.42 23.23
N THR A 379 -12.03 -8.69 22.27
CA THR A 379 -12.56 -7.43 21.75
C THR A 379 -13.50 -7.63 20.56
N ARG A 380 -13.55 -8.83 19.96
CA ARG A 380 -14.23 -9.13 18.67
C ARG A 380 -15.72 -8.81 18.65
N SER A 381 -16.40 -8.91 19.78
CA SER A 381 -17.84 -8.61 19.87
C SER A 381 -18.16 -7.12 20.03
N ALA A 382 -17.17 -6.28 20.34
CA ALA A 382 -17.37 -4.85 20.54
C ALA A 382 -17.77 -4.16 19.22
N ARG A 383 -18.82 -3.31 19.29
CA ARG A 383 -19.33 -2.49 18.17
C ARG A 383 -19.37 -1.01 18.53
N LYS A 384 -19.15 -0.70 19.81
CA LYS A 384 -19.04 0.67 20.34
C LYS A 384 -17.79 0.76 21.21
N PHE A 385 -17.21 1.93 21.31
CA PHE A 385 -16.01 2.18 22.12
C PHE A 385 -16.19 1.74 23.58
N SER A 386 -17.35 2.04 24.17
CA SER A 386 -17.68 1.69 25.55
C SER A 386 -17.80 0.17 25.83
N GLN A 387 -17.89 -0.64 24.78
CA GLN A 387 -17.92 -2.11 24.91
C GLN A 387 -16.53 -2.75 24.95
N LEU A 388 -15.48 -1.98 24.62
CA LEU A 388 -14.10 -2.43 24.77
C LEU A 388 -13.75 -2.58 26.25
N PRO A 389 -12.95 -3.56 26.65
CA PRO A 389 -12.34 -3.60 28.00
C PRO A 389 -11.66 -2.26 28.33
N LEU A 390 -11.75 -1.81 29.57
CA LEU A 390 -11.18 -0.50 29.98
C LEU A 390 -9.69 -0.37 29.63
N ALA A 391 -8.91 -1.43 29.83
CA ALA A 391 -7.49 -1.42 29.47
C ALA A 391 -7.29 -1.25 27.94
N ALA A 392 -8.12 -1.89 27.11
CA ALA A 392 -8.09 -1.70 25.65
C ALA A 392 -8.48 -0.27 25.25
N GLN A 393 -9.48 0.33 25.90
CA GLN A 393 -9.82 1.75 25.69
C GLN A 393 -8.63 2.66 26.04
N ASN A 394 -7.99 2.40 27.17
CA ASN A 394 -6.82 3.17 27.62
C ASN A 394 -5.64 2.99 26.65
N TYR A 395 -5.41 1.78 26.16
CA TYR A 395 -4.37 1.49 25.19
C TYR A 395 -4.53 2.30 23.89
N VAL A 396 -5.71 2.29 23.27
CA VAL A 396 -5.92 3.02 22.01
C VAL A 396 -5.92 4.53 22.20
N LYS A 397 -6.37 5.03 23.36
CA LYS A 397 -6.24 6.46 23.74
C LYS A 397 -4.76 6.83 23.88
N TYR A 398 -3.99 6.00 24.56
CA TYR A 398 -2.55 6.22 24.74
C TYR A 398 -1.81 6.23 23.39
N ILE A 399 -2.13 5.33 22.46
CA ILE A 399 -1.58 5.36 21.11
C ILE A 399 -1.93 6.68 20.41
N SER A 400 -3.17 7.12 20.47
CA SER A 400 -3.61 8.40 19.89
C SER A 400 -2.81 9.58 20.45
N GLU A 401 -2.62 9.63 21.76
CA GLU A 401 -1.87 10.66 22.44
C GLU A 401 -0.40 10.70 22.01
N ILE A 402 0.30 9.56 22.07
CA ILE A 402 1.73 9.53 21.77
C ILE A 402 2.06 9.65 20.28
N THR A 403 1.13 9.34 19.39
CA THR A 403 1.28 9.55 17.94
C THR A 403 0.89 10.95 17.51
N GLY A 404 0.11 11.68 18.30
CA GLY A 404 -0.28 13.04 18.03
C GLY A 404 -1.43 13.21 17.04
N ALA A 405 -2.22 12.16 16.77
CA ALA A 405 -3.36 12.23 15.86
C ALA A 405 -4.64 11.68 16.49
N LYS A 406 -5.79 12.24 16.09
CA LYS A 406 -7.09 11.93 16.68
C LYS A 406 -7.57 10.52 16.32
N LEU A 407 -7.90 9.70 17.31
CA LEU A 407 -8.52 8.40 17.09
C LEU A 407 -9.90 8.54 16.46
N SER A 408 -10.13 7.89 15.32
CA SER A 408 -11.42 7.94 14.60
C SER A 408 -12.02 6.55 14.34
N MET A 409 -11.19 5.52 14.20
CA MET A 409 -11.66 4.16 13.93
C MET A 409 -10.83 3.12 14.66
N ILE A 410 -11.50 2.03 15.11
CA ILE A 410 -10.86 0.88 15.73
C ILE A 410 -11.39 -0.40 15.09
N SER A 411 -10.50 -1.28 14.65
CA SER A 411 -10.84 -2.55 14.04
C SER A 411 -10.53 -3.70 14.99
N VAL A 412 -11.56 -4.49 15.29
CA VAL A 412 -11.55 -5.61 16.23
C VAL A 412 -11.77 -6.98 15.58
N GLY A 413 -11.69 -7.07 14.26
CA GLY A 413 -11.88 -8.30 13.51
C GLY A 413 -11.78 -8.06 12.00
N PRO A 414 -11.98 -9.10 11.16
CA PRO A 414 -11.71 -9.00 9.72
C PRO A 414 -12.82 -8.33 8.90
N GLU A 415 -14.07 -8.33 9.38
CA GLU A 415 -15.21 -7.85 8.62
C GLU A 415 -15.40 -6.33 8.79
N ARG A 416 -16.12 -5.70 7.84
CA ARG A 416 -16.49 -4.28 7.91
C ARG A 416 -17.20 -3.92 9.22
N ARG A 417 -18.16 -4.76 9.65
CA ARG A 417 -18.94 -4.56 10.89
C ARG A 417 -18.07 -4.61 12.17
N ASP A 418 -16.85 -5.15 12.05
CA ASP A 418 -15.88 -5.20 13.14
C ASP A 418 -15.05 -3.92 13.24
N THR A 419 -15.57 -2.80 12.69
CA THR A 419 -14.95 -1.49 12.79
C THR A 419 -15.84 -0.58 13.63
N ILE A 420 -15.30 -0.12 14.77
CA ILE A 420 -15.89 0.89 15.63
C ILE A 420 -15.52 2.25 15.04
N ILE A 421 -16.50 3.10 14.78
CA ILE A 421 -16.34 4.48 14.32
C ILE A 421 -16.63 5.39 15.53
N LEU A 422 -15.76 6.40 15.77
CA LEU A 422 -15.83 7.32 16.91
C LEU A 422 -16.37 8.68 16.51
#